data_b37e60930e93707cc369643d89b698f7
#
_entry.id   b37e60930e93707cc369643d89b698f7
#
_cell.length_a   1.000
_cell.length_b   1.000
_cell.length_c   1.000
_cell.angle_alpha   90.00
_cell.angle_beta   90.00
_cell.angle_gamma   90.00
#
_symmetry.space_group_name_H-M   'P 1'
#
loop_
_entity.id
_entity.type
_entity.pdbx_description
1 polymer ?
#
loop_
_entity_poly.entity_id
_entity_poly.type
_entity_poly.pdbx_seq_one_letter_code
_entity_poly.pdbx_strand_id
1 'polypeptide(L)'
;MDTFVDSSWYFFRYTDPHNEEAIFDRDKADYWMPLDQYIGGVEHAILHLLYARFVTKFLHDIGLSTVSEPFMRMFTQGMLVKDGAKMSKSKGNVVAPDRYYEDYGADALRLFELFVGPPTDDAVWNDAGVPGTKRFLDKIWKMGTAEPGFVDREPNEDDARLLAETHRTLKRVTEDIDRFHFNTTVSSLMSLANVFQEYLAGSPREKSFEEAYRVMILMLAPSAPHVAHELWERRGMGTMLAREPWPGWDESLVAESTVTMVVQVNGKVRDRVDVPADISAEQAEQVALGLDKIQGWIDGAVVQKVIARPPNVINFVVG
;
A
#
# COMPACT_ATOMS: atom_id res chain seq x y z
N MET A 1 -20.64 1.78 34.89
CA MET A 1 -21.18 1.84 33.51
C MET A 1 -20.40 0.82 32.69
N ASP A 2 -21.04 0.12 31.78
CA ASP A 2 -20.35 -0.83 30.90
C ASP A 2 -19.37 -0.09 29.97
N THR A 3 -18.21 -0.71 29.70
CA THR A 3 -17.15 -0.14 28.87
C THR A 3 -17.62 0.25 27.46
N PHE A 4 -18.66 -0.41 26.93
CA PHE A 4 -19.16 -0.17 25.59
C PHE A 4 -20.22 0.95 25.49
N VAL A 5 -20.66 1.55 26.59
CA VAL A 5 -21.70 2.59 26.55
C VAL A 5 -21.18 3.83 25.82
N ASP A 6 -20.06 4.39 26.27
CA ASP A 6 -19.48 5.59 25.66
C ASP A 6 -18.91 5.30 24.27
N SER A 7 -18.26 4.16 24.08
CA SER A 7 -17.70 3.74 22.79
C SER A 7 -18.76 3.45 21.73
N SER A 8 -20.05 3.28 22.13
CA SER A 8 -21.14 3.00 21.19
C SER A 8 -21.55 4.18 20.33
N TRP A 9 -21.19 5.40 20.69
CA TRP A 9 -21.59 6.61 20.00
C TRP A 9 -20.55 7.73 19.99
N TYR A 10 -19.31 7.47 20.43
CA TYR A 10 -18.23 8.45 20.52
C TYR A 10 -18.01 9.19 19.19
N PHE A 11 -18.17 8.49 18.06
CA PHE A 11 -18.01 9.06 16.73
C PHE A 11 -19.06 10.14 16.42
N PHE A 12 -20.27 10.06 16.96
CA PHE A 12 -21.23 11.15 16.91
C PHE A 12 -20.77 12.32 17.78
N ARG A 13 -20.33 12.04 19.02
CA ARG A 13 -19.86 13.08 19.91
C ARG A 13 -18.67 13.85 19.32
N TYR A 14 -17.79 13.16 18.59
CA TYR A 14 -16.62 13.77 17.96
C TYR A 14 -16.98 14.73 16.83
N THR A 15 -18.18 14.69 16.27
CA THR A 15 -18.62 15.68 15.28
C THR A 15 -18.82 17.07 15.90
N ASP A 16 -19.08 17.13 17.23
CA ASP A 16 -19.31 18.36 17.97
C ASP A 16 -18.85 18.23 19.44
N PRO A 17 -17.53 18.04 19.69
CA PRO A 17 -17.00 17.63 20.99
C PRO A 17 -17.13 18.68 22.09
N HIS A 18 -17.27 19.95 21.74
CA HIS A 18 -17.36 21.08 22.66
C HIS A 18 -18.78 21.59 22.90
N ASN A 19 -19.78 20.86 22.44
CA ASN A 19 -21.19 21.23 22.68
C ASN A 19 -21.57 20.98 24.14
N GLU A 20 -21.95 22.02 24.84
CA GLU A 20 -22.37 21.94 26.26
C GLU A 20 -23.90 21.92 26.43
N GLU A 21 -24.66 22.20 25.36
CA GLU A 21 -26.12 22.30 25.39
C GLU A 21 -26.80 21.00 24.95
N ALA A 22 -26.16 20.24 24.06
CA ALA A 22 -26.68 18.99 23.53
C ALA A 22 -25.58 17.93 23.41
N ILE A 23 -25.95 16.68 23.21
CA ILE A 23 -24.99 15.57 22.99
C ILE A 23 -24.13 15.77 21.74
N PHE A 24 -24.65 16.43 20.74
CA PHE A 24 -24.03 16.98 19.54
C PHE A 24 -25.03 17.86 18.79
N ASP A 25 -24.57 18.70 17.88
CA ASP A 25 -25.40 19.40 16.92
C ASP A 25 -25.77 18.45 15.77
N ARG A 26 -27.06 18.41 15.43
CA ARG A 26 -27.57 17.50 14.42
C ARG A 26 -27.00 17.77 13.03
N ASP A 27 -26.93 19.04 12.62
CA ASP A 27 -26.46 19.38 11.27
C ASP A 27 -24.98 19.04 11.10
N LYS A 28 -24.17 19.19 12.16
CA LYS A 28 -22.77 18.75 12.17
C LYS A 28 -22.67 17.22 12.09
N ALA A 29 -23.50 16.51 12.87
CA ALA A 29 -23.53 15.04 12.81
C ALA A 29 -23.96 14.56 11.43
N ASP A 30 -25.02 15.11 10.84
CA ASP A 30 -25.53 14.73 9.53
C ASP A 30 -24.53 15.07 8.39
N TYR A 31 -23.63 16.05 8.57
CA TYR A 31 -22.55 16.35 7.63
C TYR A 31 -21.45 15.27 7.63
N TRP A 32 -21.08 14.74 8.81
CA TRP A 32 -19.98 13.79 8.94
C TRP A 32 -20.41 12.32 8.88
N MET A 33 -21.69 12.04 9.11
CA MET A 33 -22.23 10.68 9.15
C MET A 33 -22.97 10.31 7.87
N PRO A 34 -22.97 9.03 7.45
CA PRO A 34 -22.23 7.92 8.05
C PRO A 34 -20.73 7.98 7.76
N LEU A 35 -19.89 7.37 8.61
CA LEU A 35 -18.44 7.32 8.41
C LEU A 35 -18.10 6.49 7.15
N ASP A 36 -17.20 6.99 6.33
CA ASP A 36 -16.83 6.37 5.05
C ASP A 36 -16.15 5.02 5.24
N GLN A 37 -15.26 4.92 6.23
CA GLN A 37 -14.47 3.73 6.51
C GLN A 37 -14.31 3.52 8.02
N TYR A 38 -14.55 2.31 8.49
CA TYR A 38 -14.30 1.91 9.86
C TYR A 38 -13.36 0.71 9.91
N ILE A 39 -12.37 0.73 10.81
CA ILE A 39 -11.35 -0.30 10.90
C ILE A 39 -11.30 -0.84 12.33
N GLY A 40 -11.32 -2.16 12.49
CA GLY A 40 -11.24 -2.79 13.81
C GLY A 40 -11.15 -4.30 13.71
N GLY A 41 -10.87 -4.95 14.86
CA GLY A 41 -10.79 -6.40 14.95
C GLY A 41 -12.14 -7.07 14.75
N VAL A 42 -12.14 -8.27 14.19
CA VAL A 42 -13.36 -9.07 13.93
C VAL A 42 -14.13 -9.40 15.22
N GLU A 43 -13.46 -9.49 16.36
CA GLU A 43 -14.07 -9.73 17.67
C GLU A 43 -15.10 -8.68 18.06
N HIS A 44 -14.99 -7.46 17.52
CA HIS A 44 -15.93 -6.38 17.79
C HIS A 44 -17.27 -6.53 17.05
N ALA A 45 -17.40 -7.48 16.13
CA ALA A 45 -18.66 -7.72 15.41
C ALA A 45 -19.84 -8.00 16.35
N ILE A 46 -19.60 -8.75 17.43
CA ILE A 46 -20.62 -9.10 18.46
C ILE A 46 -20.50 -8.26 19.74
N LEU A 47 -19.61 -7.27 19.76
CA LEU A 47 -19.38 -6.38 20.90
C LEU A 47 -19.63 -4.93 20.48
N HIS A 48 -18.59 -4.15 20.33
CA HIS A 48 -18.65 -2.73 20.00
C HIS A 48 -19.53 -2.42 18.78
N LEU A 49 -19.39 -3.15 17.66
CA LEU A 49 -20.17 -2.88 16.44
C LEU A 49 -21.66 -3.13 16.60
N LEU A 50 -22.04 -4.14 17.38
CA LEU A 50 -23.44 -4.39 17.70
C LEU A 50 -24.05 -3.20 18.45
N TYR A 51 -23.35 -2.71 19.48
CA TYR A 51 -23.82 -1.58 20.28
C TYR A 51 -23.81 -0.26 19.50
N ALA A 52 -22.75 -0.03 18.69
CA ALA A 52 -22.67 1.16 17.84
C ALA A 52 -23.85 1.25 16.86
N ARG A 53 -24.21 0.14 16.22
CA ARG A 53 -25.37 0.07 15.34
C ARG A 53 -26.69 0.26 16.10
N PHE A 54 -26.81 -0.36 17.28
CA PHE A 54 -28.00 -0.20 18.11
C PHE A 54 -28.22 1.26 18.52
N VAL A 55 -27.17 1.92 19.04
CA VAL A 55 -27.28 3.33 19.45
C VAL A 55 -27.54 4.25 18.25
N THR A 56 -26.91 3.99 17.09
CA THR A 56 -27.19 4.75 15.87
C THR A 56 -28.64 4.65 15.46
N LYS A 57 -29.23 3.44 15.46
CA LYS A 57 -30.66 3.25 15.16
C LYS A 57 -31.56 3.96 16.18
N PHE A 58 -31.21 3.90 17.46
CA PHE A 58 -31.95 4.62 18.50
C PHE A 58 -31.89 6.14 18.28
N LEU A 59 -30.74 6.71 17.97
CA LEU A 59 -30.58 8.15 17.67
C LEU A 59 -31.39 8.55 16.43
N HIS A 60 -31.43 7.68 15.43
CA HIS A 60 -32.27 7.86 14.24
C HIS A 60 -33.76 7.85 14.61
N ASP A 61 -34.22 6.87 15.39
CA ASP A 61 -35.64 6.70 15.76
C ASP A 61 -36.17 7.89 16.57
N ILE A 62 -35.35 8.48 17.43
CA ILE A 62 -35.69 9.71 18.20
C ILE A 62 -35.43 11.01 17.44
N GLY A 63 -35.01 10.95 16.19
CA GLY A 63 -34.87 12.12 15.31
C GLY A 63 -33.58 12.95 15.54
N LEU A 64 -32.58 12.42 16.24
CA LEU A 64 -31.30 13.10 16.47
C LEU A 64 -30.29 12.87 15.36
N SER A 65 -30.52 11.91 14.47
CA SER A 65 -29.65 11.64 13.29
C SER A 65 -30.53 11.22 12.11
N THR A 66 -30.07 11.52 10.89
CA THR A 66 -30.70 11.08 9.64
C THR A 66 -30.23 9.69 9.20
N VAL A 67 -29.11 9.21 9.75
CA VAL A 67 -28.53 7.91 9.37
C VAL A 67 -28.97 6.79 10.33
N SER A 68 -29.29 5.61 9.78
CA SER A 68 -29.67 4.41 10.53
C SER A 68 -28.53 3.39 10.66
N GLU A 69 -27.43 3.57 9.95
CA GLU A 69 -26.21 2.76 10.04
C GLU A 69 -24.99 3.69 10.16
N PRO A 70 -24.05 3.40 11.09
CA PRO A 70 -22.98 4.33 11.40
C PRO A 70 -21.82 4.33 10.39
N PHE A 71 -21.63 3.24 9.65
CA PHE A 71 -20.45 3.01 8.81
C PHE A 71 -20.86 2.58 7.39
N MET A 72 -20.22 3.20 6.38
CA MET A 72 -20.41 2.84 4.97
C MET A 72 -19.68 1.54 4.63
N ARG A 73 -18.44 1.42 5.12
CA ARG A 73 -17.57 0.26 4.89
C ARG A 73 -16.88 -0.14 6.18
N MET A 74 -16.77 -1.45 6.40
CA MET A 74 -16.03 -2.04 7.50
C MET A 74 -14.80 -2.78 6.94
N PHE A 75 -13.66 -2.54 7.55
CA PHE A 75 -12.45 -3.31 7.29
C PHE A 75 -12.02 -4.03 8.57
N THR A 76 -11.90 -5.35 8.50
CA THR A 76 -11.43 -6.17 9.62
C THR A 76 -9.99 -6.59 9.40
N GLN A 77 -9.12 -6.22 10.33
CA GLN A 77 -7.72 -6.60 10.31
C GLN A 77 -7.49 -7.98 10.94
N GLY A 78 -6.45 -8.66 10.45
CA GLY A 78 -5.90 -9.86 11.07
C GLY A 78 -5.19 -9.55 12.39
N MET A 79 -4.68 -10.58 13.04
CA MET A 79 -3.96 -10.47 14.30
C MET A 79 -2.46 -10.57 14.13
N LEU A 80 -1.72 -9.75 14.89
CA LEU A 80 -0.28 -9.95 15.08
C LEU A 80 -0.07 -10.98 16.20
N VAL A 81 0.59 -12.06 15.86
CA VAL A 81 0.97 -13.12 16.80
C VAL A 81 2.47 -13.10 17.05
N LYS A 82 2.89 -13.43 18.28
CA LYS A 82 4.28 -13.59 18.64
C LYS A 82 4.44 -14.89 19.43
N ASP A 83 5.50 -15.65 19.14
CA ASP A 83 5.78 -16.93 19.78
C ASP A 83 4.60 -17.92 19.69
N GLY A 84 3.94 -17.94 18.52
CA GLY A 84 2.83 -18.83 18.22
C GLY A 84 1.50 -18.49 18.92
N ALA A 85 1.37 -17.30 19.53
CA ALA A 85 0.17 -16.89 20.24
C ALA A 85 -0.17 -15.42 20.03
N LYS A 86 -1.47 -15.08 20.19
CA LYS A 86 -1.92 -13.70 20.29
C LYS A 86 -1.15 -12.98 21.40
N MET A 87 -0.68 -11.77 21.13
CA MET A 87 0.00 -10.94 22.11
C MET A 87 -0.93 -10.62 23.29
N SER A 88 -0.47 -10.86 24.51
CA SER A 88 -1.18 -10.47 25.72
C SER A 88 -0.22 -10.21 26.88
N LYS A 89 -0.59 -9.27 27.76
CA LYS A 89 0.19 -8.96 28.98
C LYS A 89 0.38 -10.19 29.86
N SER A 90 -0.63 -11.05 29.99
CA SER A 90 -0.58 -12.27 30.81
C SER A 90 0.38 -13.33 30.27
N LYS A 91 0.66 -13.34 28.97
CA LYS A 91 1.63 -14.25 28.34
C LYS A 91 3.04 -13.67 28.25
N GLY A 92 3.23 -12.38 28.56
CA GLY A 92 4.53 -11.72 28.48
C GLY A 92 5.11 -11.58 27.06
N ASN A 93 4.30 -11.81 26.03
CA ASN A 93 4.72 -11.76 24.62
C ASN A 93 4.30 -10.46 23.91
N VAL A 94 4.00 -9.40 24.67
CA VAL A 94 3.67 -8.08 24.13
C VAL A 94 4.94 -7.41 23.61
N VAL A 95 4.81 -6.81 22.43
CA VAL A 95 5.85 -5.96 21.84
C VAL A 95 5.52 -4.51 22.18
N ALA A 96 6.37 -3.86 22.97
CA ALA A 96 6.27 -2.43 23.24
C ALA A 96 6.94 -1.64 22.10
N PRO A 97 6.31 -0.60 21.55
CA PRO A 97 6.86 0.17 20.43
C PRO A 97 8.06 1.04 20.82
N ASP A 98 8.19 1.41 22.11
CA ASP A 98 9.17 2.38 22.61
C ASP A 98 10.59 2.07 22.17
N ARG A 99 11.04 0.81 22.34
CA ARG A 99 12.37 0.37 21.93
C ARG A 99 12.63 0.57 20.43
N TYR A 100 11.61 0.33 19.59
CA TYR A 100 11.76 0.49 18.14
C TYR A 100 11.80 1.97 17.74
N TYR A 101 11.11 2.83 18.48
CA TYR A 101 11.20 4.28 18.25
C TYR A 101 12.59 4.81 18.59
N GLU A 102 13.19 4.33 19.67
CA GLU A 102 14.55 4.71 20.08
C GLU A 102 15.62 4.19 19.10
N ASP A 103 15.52 2.91 18.70
CA ASP A 103 16.54 2.26 17.87
C ASP A 103 16.42 2.60 16.38
N TYR A 104 15.20 2.74 15.85
CA TYR A 104 14.95 2.81 14.41
C TYR A 104 14.09 4.01 13.95
N GLY A 105 13.40 4.67 14.86
CA GLY A 105 12.45 5.73 14.58
C GLY A 105 11.04 5.21 14.25
N ALA A 106 10.04 6.07 14.44
CA ALA A 106 8.63 5.73 14.26
C ALA A 106 8.29 5.29 12.83
N ASP A 107 8.86 5.96 11.82
CA ASP A 107 8.59 5.64 10.42
C ASP A 107 9.06 4.24 10.00
N ALA A 108 10.17 3.77 10.58
CA ALA A 108 10.67 2.42 10.29
C ALA A 108 9.72 1.34 10.85
N LEU A 109 9.19 1.57 12.05
CA LEU A 109 8.19 0.68 12.66
C LEU A 109 6.87 0.71 11.87
N ARG A 110 6.35 1.89 11.51
CA ARG A 110 5.14 2.04 10.71
C ARG A 110 5.23 1.29 9.37
N LEU A 111 6.35 1.48 8.67
CA LEU A 111 6.60 0.76 7.41
C LEU A 111 6.67 -0.75 7.60
N PHE A 112 7.27 -1.22 8.70
CA PHE A 112 7.33 -2.65 9.00
C PHE A 112 5.94 -3.22 9.25
N GLU A 113 5.11 -2.57 10.05
CA GLU A 113 3.74 -3.01 10.33
C GLU A 113 2.88 -3.07 9.06
N LEU A 114 3.04 -2.09 8.16
CA LEU A 114 2.35 -2.08 6.86
C LEU A 114 2.89 -3.14 5.90
N PHE A 115 4.16 -3.52 6.02
CA PHE A 115 4.84 -4.44 5.09
C PHE A 115 4.74 -5.92 5.47
N VAL A 116 4.45 -6.24 6.73
CA VAL A 116 4.55 -7.61 7.28
C VAL A 116 3.63 -8.62 6.57
N GLY A 117 2.53 -8.17 5.97
CA GLY A 117 1.59 -9.00 5.21
C GLY A 117 0.32 -8.23 4.81
N PRO A 118 -0.61 -8.89 4.11
CA PRO A 118 -1.92 -8.33 3.87
C PRO A 118 -2.60 -7.99 5.20
N PRO A 119 -3.19 -6.79 5.37
CA PRO A 119 -3.75 -6.38 6.66
C PRO A 119 -4.93 -7.24 7.14
N THR A 120 -5.57 -8.00 6.25
CA THR A 120 -6.65 -8.94 6.56
C THR A 120 -6.18 -10.24 7.17
N ASP A 121 -4.90 -10.58 6.99
CA ASP A 121 -4.34 -11.85 7.37
C ASP A 121 -3.63 -11.77 8.73
N ASP A 122 -3.59 -12.89 9.45
CA ASP A 122 -2.77 -12.99 10.64
C ASP A 122 -1.30 -12.97 10.24
N ALA A 123 -0.49 -12.19 10.95
CA ALA A 123 0.93 -12.08 10.70
C ALA A 123 1.77 -12.39 11.95
N VAL A 124 2.95 -12.97 11.72
CA VAL A 124 3.90 -13.28 12.80
C VAL A 124 4.85 -12.11 12.97
N TRP A 125 4.90 -11.57 14.19
CA TRP A 125 5.87 -10.54 14.53
C TRP A 125 7.30 -11.06 14.43
N ASN A 126 8.15 -10.34 13.69
CA ASN A 126 9.56 -10.65 13.55
C ASN A 126 10.42 -9.39 13.78
N ASP A 127 11.13 -9.37 14.89
CA ASP A 127 12.00 -8.25 15.28
C ASP A 127 13.06 -7.91 14.21
N ALA A 128 13.49 -8.89 13.41
CA ALA A 128 14.50 -8.69 12.35
C ALA A 128 13.97 -7.91 11.13
N GLY A 129 12.67 -7.68 11.02
CA GLY A 129 12.08 -6.96 9.89
C GLY A 129 12.28 -5.43 9.95
N VAL A 130 12.20 -4.83 11.14
CA VAL A 130 12.30 -3.37 11.33
C VAL A 130 13.64 -2.79 10.83
N PRO A 131 14.83 -3.40 11.06
CA PRO A 131 16.06 -2.95 10.45
C PRO A 131 16.02 -2.89 8.91
N GLY A 132 15.20 -3.72 8.28
CA GLY A 132 15.01 -3.72 6.82
C GLY A 132 14.34 -2.44 6.31
N THR A 133 13.26 -2.05 6.96
CA THR A 133 12.54 -0.80 6.63
C THR A 133 13.35 0.44 6.99
N LYS A 134 14.14 0.40 8.08
CA LYS A 134 15.10 1.47 8.39
C LYS A 134 16.11 1.66 7.26
N ARG A 135 16.74 0.57 6.77
CA ARG A 135 17.68 0.67 5.63
C ARG A 135 17.02 1.24 4.37
N PHE A 136 15.76 0.91 4.12
CA PHE A 136 15.00 1.52 3.03
C PHE A 136 14.86 3.03 3.22
N LEU A 137 14.46 3.48 4.42
CA LEU A 137 14.36 4.92 4.72
C LEU A 137 15.72 5.63 4.62
N ASP A 138 16.79 5.01 5.09
CA ASP A 138 18.15 5.55 4.95
C ASP A 138 18.57 5.71 3.47
N LYS A 139 18.12 4.78 2.62
CA LYS A 139 18.31 4.88 1.17
C LYS A 139 17.60 6.11 0.60
N ILE A 140 16.30 6.28 0.92
CA ILE A 140 15.52 7.44 0.48
C ILE A 140 16.11 8.75 1.00
N TRP A 141 16.54 8.77 2.28
CA TRP A 141 17.19 9.91 2.88
C TRP A 141 18.45 10.31 2.14
N LYS A 142 19.34 9.36 1.86
CA LYS A 142 20.57 9.62 1.11
C LYS A 142 20.30 10.18 -0.28
N MET A 143 19.29 9.68 -0.98
CA MET A 143 18.92 10.21 -2.30
C MET A 143 18.48 11.67 -2.23
N GLY A 144 17.74 12.05 -1.18
CA GLY A 144 17.22 13.41 -1.01
C GLY A 144 18.23 14.42 -0.43
N THR A 145 19.27 13.95 0.26
CA THR A 145 20.24 14.81 0.97
C THR A 145 21.64 14.82 0.34
N ALA A 146 21.97 13.83 -0.47
CA ALA A 146 23.23 13.85 -1.21
C ALA A 146 23.15 14.90 -2.32
N GLU A 147 24.32 15.40 -2.71
CA GLU A 147 24.50 16.15 -3.96
C GLU A 147 24.91 15.15 -5.04
N PRO A 148 23.97 14.56 -5.79
CA PRO A 148 24.35 13.71 -6.90
C PRO A 148 25.07 14.59 -7.92
N GLY A 149 26.09 14.05 -8.56
CA GLY A 149 26.78 14.74 -9.65
C GLY A 149 25.87 14.87 -10.87
N PHE A 150 24.88 15.75 -10.79
CA PHE A 150 23.95 16.00 -11.90
C PHE A 150 24.70 16.53 -13.12
N VAL A 151 24.30 16.04 -14.28
CA VAL A 151 24.89 16.40 -15.56
C VAL A 151 23.88 17.23 -16.36
N ASP A 152 24.35 18.39 -16.86
CA ASP A 152 23.57 19.20 -17.81
C ASP A 152 23.65 18.54 -19.20
N ARG A 153 22.55 17.91 -19.58
CA ARG A 153 22.39 17.17 -20.85
C ARG A 153 20.92 17.12 -21.28
N GLU A 154 20.71 16.84 -22.54
CA GLU A 154 19.37 16.51 -23.04
C GLU A 154 18.83 15.22 -22.39
N PRO A 155 17.48 15.08 -22.27
CA PRO A 155 16.87 13.86 -21.80
C PRO A 155 17.27 12.64 -22.63
N ASN A 156 17.45 11.49 -21.96
CA ASN A 156 17.78 10.23 -22.61
C ASN A 156 16.86 9.09 -22.14
N GLU A 157 17.18 7.85 -22.52
CA GLU A 157 16.41 6.67 -22.18
C GLU A 157 16.37 6.41 -20.67
N ASP A 158 17.42 6.74 -19.92
CA ASP A 158 17.45 6.57 -18.46
C ASP A 158 16.46 7.51 -17.78
N ASP A 159 16.33 8.76 -18.27
CA ASP A 159 15.34 9.72 -17.78
C ASP A 159 13.92 9.23 -18.06
N ALA A 160 13.68 8.76 -19.28
CA ALA A 160 12.37 8.23 -19.70
C ALA A 160 12.01 6.99 -18.85
N ARG A 161 12.97 6.10 -18.58
CA ARG A 161 12.79 4.92 -17.73
C ARG A 161 12.44 5.32 -16.30
N LEU A 162 13.18 6.26 -15.69
CA LEU A 162 12.92 6.72 -14.33
C LEU A 162 11.50 7.28 -14.20
N LEU A 163 11.09 8.16 -15.11
CA LEU A 163 9.75 8.76 -15.10
C LEU A 163 8.68 7.71 -15.32
N ALA A 164 8.84 6.82 -16.28
CA ALA A 164 7.89 5.74 -16.56
C ALA A 164 7.70 4.82 -15.34
N GLU A 165 8.80 4.36 -14.70
CA GLU A 165 8.72 3.52 -13.50
C GLU A 165 8.09 4.27 -12.31
N THR A 166 8.35 5.58 -12.20
CA THR A 166 7.72 6.42 -11.18
C THR A 166 6.20 6.48 -11.37
N HIS A 167 5.72 6.74 -12.59
CA HIS A 167 4.30 6.82 -12.88
C HIS A 167 3.58 5.47 -12.79
N ARG A 168 4.23 4.36 -13.20
CA ARG A 168 3.70 3.00 -12.99
C ARG A 168 3.57 2.67 -11.51
N THR A 169 4.60 3.01 -10.73
CA THR A 169 4.57 2.84 -9.27
C THR A 169 3.47 3.67 -8.64
N LEU A 170 3.30 4.92 -9.08
CA LEU A 170 2.25 5.81 -8.59
C LEU A 170 0.85 5.22 -8.83
N LYS A 171 0.58 4.73 -10.05
CA LYS A 171 -0.69 4.08 -10.36
C LYS A 171 -0.94 2.89 -9.44
N ARG A 172 0.04 1.98 -9.31
CA ARG A 172 -0.04 0.80 -8.44
C ARG A 172 -0.25 1.17 -6.98
N VAL A 173 0.54 2.10 -6.46
CA VAL A 173 0.43 2.56 -5.06
C VAL A 173 -0.94 3.19 -4.79
N THR A 174 -1.47 3.97 -5.73
CA THR A 174 -2.81 4.57 -5.61
C THR A 174 -3.89 3.49 -5.50
N GLU A 175 -3.85 2.49 -6.40
CA GLU A 175 -4.79 1.37 -6.38
C GLU A 175 -4.63 0.50 -5.12
N ASP A 176 -3.41 0.26 -4.68
CA ASP A 176 -3.10 -0.53 -3.48
C ASP A 176 -3.60 0.16 -2.20
N ILE A 177 -3.41 1.47 -2.07
CA ILE A 177 -3.91 2.25 -0.92
C ILE A 177 -5.44 2.21 -0.88
N ASP A 178 -6.12 2.38 -2.01
CA ASP A 178 -7.59 2.34 -2.08
C ASP A 178 -8.16 0.97 -1.65
N ARG A 179 -7.40 -0.10 -1.89
CA ARG A 179 -7.76 -1.49 -1.51
C ARG A 179 -7.17 -1.95 -0.18
N PHE A 180 -6.43 -1.10 0.54
CA PHE A 180 -5.70 -1.45 1.77
C PHE A 180 -4.60 -2.52 1.57
N HIS A 181 -4.02 -2.61 0.39
CA HIS A 181 -2.89 -3.48 0.09
C HIS A 181 -1.55 -2.82 0.45
N PHE A 182 -1.36 -2.47 1.71
CA PHE A 182 -0.21 -1.69 2.17
C PHE A 182 1.12 -2.40 2.00
N ASN A 183 1.15 -3.73 2.10
CA ASN A 183 2.35 -4.53 1.92
C ASN A 183 2.90 -4.43 0.49
N THR A 184 2.03 -4.41 -0.51
CA THR A 184 2.42 -4.20 -1.92
C THR A 184 2.77 -2.75 -2.20
N THR A 185 2.12 -1.78 -1.55
CA THR A 185 2.54 -0.37 -1.55
C THR A 185 4.00 -0.23 -1.11
N VAL A 186 4.38 -0.77 0.05
CA VAL A 186 5.74 -0.67 0.58
C VAL A 186 6.75 -1.36 -0.35
N SER A 187 6.44 -2.56 -0.86
CA SER A 187 7.33 -3.28 -1.78
C SER A 187 7.52 -2.54 -3.11
N SER A 188 6.48 -1.90 -3.63
CA SER A 188 6.55 -1.08 -4.85
C SER A 188 7.45 0.13 -4.65
N LEU A 189 7.36 0.81 -3.50
CA LEU A 189 8.26 1.91 -3.15
C LEU A 189 9.71 1.45 -2.99
N MET A 190 9.94 0.27 -2.40
CA MET A 190 11.29 -0.32 -2.30
C MET A 190 11.88 -0.63 -3.68
N SER A 191 11.06 -1.13 -4.60
CA SER A 191 11.46 -1.41 -5.98
C SER A 191 11.80 -0.13 -6.74
N LEU A 192 10.98 0.90 -6.62
CA LEU A 192 11.23 2.20 -7.22
C LEU A 192 12.54 2.82 -6.68
N ALA A 193 12.82 2.67 -5.38
CA ALA A 193 14.08 3.15 -4.80
C ALA A 193 15.32 2.47 -5.42
N ASN A 194 15.22 1.25 -5.93
CA ASN A 194 16.31 0.61 -6.67
C ASN A 194 16.49 1.26 -8.03
N VAL A 195 15.40 1.59 -8.73
CA VAL A 195 15.47 2.33 -10.01
C VAL A 195 16.15 3.68 -9.83
N PHE A 196 15.83 4.41 -8.77
CA PHE A 196 16.54 5.65 -8.42
C PHE A 196 18.04 5.44 -8.20
N GLN A 197 18.44 4.37 -7.50
CA GLN A 197 19.85 4.08 -7.28
C GLN A 197 20.61 3.80 -8.59
N GLU A 198 19.99 3.00 -9.48
CA GLU A 198 20.55 2.74 -10.81
C GLU A 198 20.70 4.03 -11.60
N TYR A 199 19.69 4.88 -11.61
CA TYR A 199 19.71 6.17 -12.28
C TYR A 199 20.80 7.10 -11.74
N LEU A 200 20.95 7.19 -10.42
CA LEU A 200 21.97 8.03 -9.76
C LEU A 200 23.40 7.51 -9.95
N ALA A 201 23.57 6.22 -10.21
CA ALA A 201 24.88 5.63 -10.51
C ALA A 201 25.37 5.91 -11.95
N GLY A 202 24.48 6.37 -12.82
CA GLY A 202 24.77 6.74 -14.20
C GLY A 202 25.15 8.21 -14.38
N SER A 203 24.47 8.87 -15.31
CA SER A 203 24.63 10.31 -15.59
C SER A 203 23.31 11.04 -15.31
N PRO A 204 22.95 11.23 -14.03
CA PRO A 204 21.64 11.73 -13.66
C PRO A 204 21.45 13.18 -14.10
N ARG A 205 20.21 13.49 -14.55
CA ARG A 205 19.75 14.83 -14.87
C ARG A 205 18.89 15.36 -13.74
N GLU A 206 19.21 16.56 -13.25
CA GLU A 206 18.53 17.13 -12.08
C GLU A 206 17.01 17.21 -12.27
N LYS A 207 16.54 17.77 -13.39
CA LYS A 207 15.11 17.95 -13.66
C LYS A 207 14.34 16.65 -13.60
N SER A 208 14.85 15.58 -14.21
CA SER A 208 14.18 14.26 -14.23
C SER A 208 14.18 13.61 -12.84
N PHE A 209 15.26 13.80 -12.10
CA PHE A 209 15.36 13.34 -10.71
C PHE A 209 14.36 14.07 -9.81
N GLU A 210 14.31 15.40 -9.84
CA GLU A 210 13.41 16.18 -8.99
C GLU A 210 11.94 15.87 -9.23
N GLU A 211 11.56 15.74 -10.50
CA GLU A 211 10.20 15.38 -10.89
C GLU A 211 9.79 14.02 -10.32
N ALA A 212 10.61 13.00 -10.54
CA ALA A 212 10.37 11.66 -10.04
C ALA A 212 10.43 11.59 -8.50
N TYR A 213 11.41 12.26 -7.90
CA TYR A 213 11.62 12.23 -6.44
C TYR A 213 10.48 12.92 -5.69
N ARG A 214 9.94 14.02 -6.22
CA ARG A 214 8.73 14.66 -5.68
C ARG A 214 7.57 13.67 -5.59
N VAL A 215 7.32 12.90 -6.63
CA VAL A 215 6.27 11.87 -6.65
C VAL A 215 6.56 10.75 -5.65
N MET A 216 7.83 10.31 -5.55
CA MET A 216 8.26 9.30 -4.58
C MET A 216 7.98 9.73 -3.14
N ILE A 217 8.27 11.00 -2.78
CA ILE A 217 8.03 11.51 -1.43
C ILE A 217 6.53 11.63 -1.14
N LEU A 218 5.71 12.04 -2.10
CA LEU A 218 4.25 12.07 -1.96
C LEU A 218 3.69 10.66 -1.71
N MET A 219 4.14 9.66 -2.44
CA MET A 219 3.73 8.26 -2.23
C MET A 219 4.21 7.70 -0.88
N LEU A 220 5.37 8.12 -0.39
CA LEU A 220 5.94 7.68 0.88
C LEU A 220 5.22 8.29 2.09
N ALA A 221 4.71 9.52 1.96
CA ALA A 221 4.18 10.32 3.05
C ALA A 221 3.13 9.63 3.93
N PRO A 222 2.14 8.89 3.41
CA PRO A 222 1.15 8.20 4.26
C PRO A 222 1.78 7.14 5.18
N SER A 223 2.85 6.49 4.73
CA SER A 223 3.50 5.38 5.44
C SER A 223 4.64 5.84 6.35
N ALA A 224 5.43 6.83 5.91
CA ALA A 224 6.60 7.37 6.63
C ALA A 224 6.58 8.91 6.65
N PRO A 225 5.63 9.52 7.39
CA PRO A 225 5.36 10.95 7.31
C PRO A 225 6.51 11.83 7.79
N HIS A 226 7.28 11.40 8.80
CA HIS A 226 8.34 12.24 9.37
C HIS A 226 9.50 12.40 8.39
N VAL A 227 10.00 11.29 7.85
CA VAL A 227 11.09 11.30 6.85
C VAL A 227 10.63 12.02 5.57
N ALA A 228 9.42 11.74 5.12
CA ALA A 228 8.88 12.37 3.90
C ALA A 228 8.75 13.89 4.06
N HIS A 229 8.23 14.37 5.19
CA HIS A 229 8.06 15.80 5.46
C HIS A 229 9.40 16.53 5.55
N GLU A 230 10.37 15.95 6.27
CA GLU A 230 11.72 16.53 6.41
C GLU A 230 12.44 16.62 5.05
N LEU A 231 12.33 15.58 4.20
CA LEU A 231 12.90 15.60 2.86
C LEU A 231 12.20 16.60 1.94
N TRP A 232 10.89 16.74 2.07
CA TRP A 232 10.10 17.72 1.34
C TRP A 232 10.55 19.16 1.62
N GLU A 233 10.71 19.49 2.90
CA GLU A 233 11.16 20.81 3.34
C GLU A 233 12.61 21.09 2.92
N ARG A 234 13.52 20.14 3.14
CA ARG A 234 14.95 20.27 2.77
C ARG A 234 15.17 20.51 1.29
N ARG A 235 14.34 19.91 0.46
CA ARG A 235 14.42 20.09 -1.00
C ARG A 235 13.61 21.28 -1.51
N GLY A 236 13.00 22.07 -0.64
CA GLY A 236 12.25 23.28 -1.01
C GLY A 236 11.01 22.97 -1.86
N MET A 237 10.41 21.80 -1.72
CA MET A 237 9.26 21.36 -2.53
C MET A 237 7.94 21.99 -2.12
N GLY A 238 7.90 22.71 -0.99
CA GLY A 238 6.73 23.38 -0.45
C GLY A 238 6.75 23.44 1.08
N THR A 239 5.70 23.99 1.69
CA THR A 239 5.65 24.24 3.14
C THR A 239 5.04 23.09 3.94
N MET A 240 4.07 22.37 3.39
CA MET A 240 3.35 21.34 4.13
C MET A 240 2.95 20.19 3.23
N LEU A 241 3.75 19.14 3.23
CA LEU A 241 3.52 17.92 2.45
C LEU A 241 2.12 17.34 2.61
N ALA A 242 1.58 17.31 3.85
CA ALA A 242 0.26 16.74 4.14
C ALA A 242 -0.92 17.50 3.50
N ARG A 243 -0.69 18.71 2.95
CA ARG A 243 -1.70 19.50 2.22
C ARG A 243 -1.53 19.43 0.71
N GLU A 244 -0.46 18.81 0.23
CA GLU A 244 -0.27 18.63 -1.20
C GLU A 244 -1.32 17.66 -1.75
N PRO A 245 -1.86 17.93 -2.93
CA PRO A 245 -2.77 17.00 -3.56
C PRO A 245 -2.05 15.70 -3.92
N TRP A 246 -2.78 14.58 -3.85
CA TRP A 246 -2.26 13.32 -4.34
C TRP A 246 -1.94 13.44 -5.84
N PRO A 247 -0.76 13.00 -6.29
CA PRO A 247 -0.36 13.20 -7.68
C PRO A 247 -1.18 12.32 -8.63
N GLY A 248 -1.41 12.82 -9.84
CA GLY A 248 -1.93 12.04 -10.95
C GLY A 248 -0.79 11.39 -11.74
N TRP A 249 -1.06 10.27 -12.39
CA TRP A 249 -0.11 9.66 -13.32
C TRP A 249 -0.41 10.03 -14.77
N ASP A 250 0.63 9.98 -15.59
CA ASP A 250 0.52 10.15 -17.05
C ASP A 250 0.33 8.76 -17.68
N GLU A 251 -0.82 8.53 -18.30
CA GLU A 251 -1.13 7.25 -18.95
C GLU A 251 -0.15 6.92 -20.09
N SER A 252 0.44 7.92 -20.75
CA SER A 252 1.43 7.70 -21.81
C SER A 252 2.75 7.15 -21.27
N LEU A 253 3.10 7.47 -20.00
CA LEU A 253 4.26 6.94 -19.29
C LEU A 253 3.98 5.59 -18.63
N VAL A 254 2.72 5.33 -18.30
CA VAL A 254 2.26 4.05 -17.74
C VAL A 254 2.08 3.01 -18.83
N ALA A 255 1.70 3.43 -20.05
CA ALA A 255 1.57 2.57 -21.20
C ALA A 255 2.90 1.83 -21.46
N GLU A 256 2.87 0.65 -21.25
CA GLU A 256 3.67 -0.57 -21.31
C GLU A 256 5.13 -0.46 -21.75
N SER A 257 6.02 -0.83 -20.81
CA SER A 257 7.16 -1.68 -21.20
C SER A 257 6.60 -3.09 -21.40
N THR A 258 6.47 -3.53 -22.62
CA THR A 258 6.22 -4.92 -22.92
C THR A 258 7.52 -5.71 -22.65
N VAL A 259 7.38 -6.86 -22.01
CA VAL A 259 8.47 -7.84 -21.80
C VAL A 259 8.16 -9.07 -22.62
N THR A 260 9.14 -9.58 -23.33
CA THR A 260 8.98 -10.83 -24.06
C THR A 260 8.93 -12.00 -23.09
N MET A 261 7.72 -12.49 -22.82
CA MET A 261 7.48 -13.68 -22.01
C MET A 261 7.82 -14.97 -22.80
N VAL A 262 8.59 -15.84 -22.19
CA VAL A 262 8.90 -17.17 -22.74
C VAL A 262 7.81 -18.16 -22.35
N VAL A 263 7.17 -18.78 -23.33
CA VAL A 263 6.15 -19.81 -23.12
C VAL A 263 6.76 -21.20 -23.35
N GLN A 264 6.64 -22.05 -22.34
CA GLN A 264 7.18 -23.41 -22.33
C GLN A 264 6.07 -24.45 -22.21
N VAL A 265 6.29 -25.61 -22.81
CA VAL A 265 5.52 -26.86 -22.58
C VAL A 265 6.50 -27.95 -22.21
N ASN A 266 6.29 -28.57 -21.04
CA ASN A 266 7.18 -29.57 -20.46
C ASN A 266 8.65 -29.12 -20.39
N GLY A 267 8.87 -27.83 -19.96
CA GLY A 267 10.18 -27.22 -19.79
C GLY A 267 10.91 -26.83 -21.09
N LYS A 268 10.30 -27.06 -22.27
CA LYS A 268 10.86 -26.64 -23.56
C LYS A 268 10.18 -25.41 -24.08
N VAL A 269 10.96 -24.41 -24.52
CA VAL A 269 10.45 -23.20 -25.14
C VAL A 269 9.66 -23.55 -26.40
N ARG A 270 8.40 -23.06 -26.46
CA ARG A 270 7.52 -23.31 -27.60
C ARG A 270 7.11 -22.03 -28.31
N ASP A 271 7.02 -20.92 -27.56
CA ASP A 271 6.75 -19.61 -28.15
C ASP A 271 7.31 -18.49 -27.27
N ARG A 272 7.23 -17.26 -27.78
CA ARG A 272 7.50 -16.01 -27.09
C ARG A 272 6.43 -15.02 -27.45
N VAL A 273 5.98 -14.24 -26.47
CA VAL A 273 4.94 -13.23 -26.63
C VAL A 273 5.27 -12.00 -25.80
N ASP A 274 5.07 -10.82 -26.37
CA ASP A 274 5.23 -9.58 -25.62
C ASP A 274 4.00 -9.37 -24.76
N VAL A 275 4.25 -9.20 -23.47
CA VAL A 275 3.22 -9.02 -22.44
C VAL A 275 3.57 -7.80 -21.58
N PRO A 276 2.58 -7.16 -20.95
CA PRO A 276 2.83 -6.12 -19.94
C PRO A 276 3.83 -6.58 -18.88
N ALA A 277 4.76 -5.70 -18.48
CA ALA A 277 5.78 -6.02 -17.48
C ALA A 277 5.16 -6.36 -16.11
N ASP A 278 3.95 -5.90 -15.84
CA ASP A 278 3.18 -6.10 -14.62
C ASP A 278 2.05 -7.15 -14.74
N ILE A 279 2.07 -7.94 -15.83
CA ILE A 279 1.06 -8.98 -16.05
C ILE A 279 0.97 -9.95 -14.86
N SER A 280 -0.25 -10.27 -14.40
CA SER A 280 -0.46 -11.27 -13.37
C SER A 280 -0.23 -12.70 -13.87
N ALA A 281 -0.10 -13.67 -12.95
CA ALA A 281 0.05 -15.07 -13.33
C ALA A 281 -1.17 -15.60 -14.11
N GLU A 282 -2.38 -15.20 -13.70
CA GLU A 282 -3.63 -15.58 -14.35
C GLU A 282 -3.76 -14.95 -15.75
N GLN A 283 -3.39 -13.70 -15.89
CA GLN A 283 -3.38 -13.01 -17.19
C GLN A 283 -2.32 -13.61 -18.12
N ALA A 284 -1.12 -13.91 -17.60
CA ALA A 284 -0.05 -14.56 -18.37
C ALA A 284 -0.48 -15.94 -18.87
N GLU A 285 -1.21 -16.70 -18.05
CA GLU A 285 -1.79 -17.98 -18.45
C GLU A 285 -2.82 -17.82 -19.57
N GLN A 286 -3.74 -16.88 -19.45
CA GLN A 286 -4.73 -16.59 -20.49
C GLN A 286 -4.10 -16.18 -21.82
N VAL A 287 -3.10 -15.28 -21.77
CA VAL A 287 -2.36 -14.85 -22.97
C VAL A 287 -1.65 -16.04 -23.61
N ALA A 288 -0.96 -16.86 -22.81
CA ALA A 288 -0.21 -18.01 -23.32
C ALA A 288 -1.14 -19.09 -23.93
N LEU A 289 -2.29 -19.36 -23.29
CA LEU A 289 -3.30 -20.28 -23.81
C LEU A 289 -3.98 -19.76 -25.09
N GLY A 290 -3.99 -18.45 -25.33
CA GLY A 290 -4.50 -17.85 -26.56
C GLY A 290 -3.58 -18.01 -27.77
N LEU A 291 -2.34 -18.47 -27.60
CA LEU A 291 -1.38 -18.62 -28.70
C LEU A 291 -1.64 -19.92 -29.49
N ASP A 292 -1.87 -19.82 -30.80
CA ASP A 292 -2.13 -20.97 -31.69
C ASP A 292 -1.08 -22.09 -31.57
N LYS A 293 0.21 -21.70 -31.48
CA LYS A 293 1.29 -22.67 -31.33
C LYS A 293 1.20 -23.44 -30.01
N ILE A 294 0.80 -22.77 -28.94
CA ILE A 294 0.69 -23.41 -27.61
C ILE A 294 -0.53 -24.32 -27.61
N GLN A 295 -1.66 -23.88 -28.18
CA GLN A 295 -2.84 -24.72 -28.35
C GLN A 295 -2.50 -26.02 -29.06
N GLY A 296 -1.70 -25.96 -30.13
CA GLY A 296 -1.26 -27.18 -30.85
C GLY A 296 -0.37 -28.12 -30.01
N TRP A 297 0.27 -27.65 -28.93
CA TRP A 297 1.08 -28.51 -28.04
C TRP A 297 0.29 -29.08 -26.87
N ILE A 298 -0.84 -28.46 -26.50
CA ILE A 298 -1.70 -28.91 -25.40
C ILE A 298 -2.99 -29.54 -25.88
N ASP A 299 -3.26 -29.54 -27.20
CA ASP A 299 -4.43 -30.18 -27.80
C ASP A 299 -4.41 -31.69 -27.56
N GLY A 300 -5.50 -32.19 -26.93
CA GLY A 300 -5.61 -33.61 -26.56
C GLY A 300 -4.82 -34.03 -25.31
N ALA A 301 -4.03 -33.14 -24.69
CA ALA A 301 -3.29 -33.40 -23.45
C ALA A 301 -3.98 -32.75 -22.24
N VAL A 302 -3.81 -33.37 -21.06
CA VAL A 302 -4.30 -32.78 -19.81
C VAL A 302 -3.22 -31.88 -19.19
N VAL A 303 -3.53 -30.58 -19.00
CA VAL A 303 -2.64 -29.70 -18.27
C VAL A 303 -2.67 -30.08 -16.78
N GLN A 304 -1.59 -30.69 -16.31
CA GLN A 304 -1.45 -31.16 -14.93
C GLN A 304 -1.03 -30.02 -13.97
N LYS A 305 -0.24 -29.07 -14.47
CA LYS A 305 0.29 -27.95 -13.66
C LYS A 305 0.72 -26.81 -14.55
N VAL A 306 0.44 -25.58 -14.09
CA VAL A 306 0.99 -24.35 -14.66
C VAL A 306 2.00 -23.76 -13.68
N ILE A 307 3.19 -23.44 -14.17
CA ILE A 307 4.27 -22.77 -13.41
C ILE A 307 4.50 -21.42 -14.06
N ALA A 308 3.90 -20.37 -13.50
CA ALA A 308 4.04 -19.01 -13.98
C ALA A 308 5.05 -18.23 -13.11
N ARG A 309 5.95 -17.51 -13.76
CA ARG A 309 6.83 -16.48 -13.18
C ARG A 309 6.80 -15.25 -14.07
N PRO A 310 5.65 -14.56 -14.10
CA PRO A 310 5.47 -13.40 -14.95
C PRO A 310 6.44 -12.27 -14.53
N PRO A 311 6.81 -11.37 -15.45
CA PRO A 311 6.46 -11.40 -16.87
C PRO A 311 7.38 -12.29 -17.72
N ASN A 312 8.34 -13.02 -17.12
CA ASN A 312 9.46 -13.61 -17.84
C ASN A 312 9.16 -14.98 -18.43
N VAL A 313 8.44 -15.85 -17.69
CA VAL A 313 8.22 -17.24 -18.15
C VAL A 313 6.92 -17.83 -17.63
N ILE A 314 6.27 -18.59 -18.49
CA ILE A 314 5.20 -19.51 -18.13
C ILE A 314 5.47 -20.90 -18.71
N ASN A 315 5.21 -21.96 -17.94
CA ASN A 315 5.44 -23.34 -18.35
C ASN A 315 4.22 -24.20 -18.04
N PHE A 316 3.65 -24.81 -19.07
CA PHE A 316 2.58 -25.81 -18.98
C PHE A 316 3.19 -27.19 -18.85
N VAL A 317 2.86 -27.93 -17.80
CA VAL A 317 3.21 -29.34 -17.63
C VAL A 317 2.00 -30.14 -18.09
N VAL A 318 2.15 -30.83 -19.20
CA VAL A 318 1.10 -31.68 -19.80
C VAL A 318 1.50 -33.14 -19.76
N GLY A 319 0.50 -34.02 -19.60
CA GLY A 319 0.67 -35.47 -19.55
C GLY A 319 -0.41 -36.20 -20.32
#